data_d9f1da37a282c41a56854f9693bab8ad
#
_entry.id   d9f1da37a282c41a56854f9693bab8ad
#
_cell.length_a   1.000
_cell.length_b   1.000
_cell.length_c   1.000
_cell.angle_alpha   90.00
_cell.angle_beta   90.00
_cell.angle_gamma   90.00
#
_symmetry.space_group_name_H-M   'P 1'
#
loop_
_entity.id
_entity.type
_entity.pdbx_description
1 polymer ?
#
loop_
_entity_poly.entity_id
_entity_poly.type
_entity_poly.pdbx_seq_one_letter_code
_entity_poly.pdbx_strand_id
1 'polypeptide(L)'
;MEVGVSTASIFNKAMVEDIPAMLSPMGVRTIEVFLNTYSEYRSDFVRMLRQRIDDAGLAVYSVHPMSNQFEAQLFSIHPRQKADAFAVYREALNAGRILGATHYVMHGSPHLGGTAKNLEMERITPVFRELLDVAAEYGIILCLENVSWCFFHAPAFGAELRARLGDRRLKFVLDIKQAVRSGEDPFAFVEAVGEDLVNWHLCDYAFDESGRLSLKMPGRGQCDFLALGKAMAEKGYRGPAFIEVYSDMYSDTEELKTSFETIRSLLSPI
;
A
#
# COMPACT_ATOMS: atom_id res chain seq x y z
N MET A 1 13.26 -12.83 -1.45
CA MET A 1 12.38 -11.66 -1.64
C MET A 1 13.00 -10.45 -0.97
N GLU A 2 12.93 -9.27 -1.60
CA GLU A 2 13.41 -8.03 -0.96
C GLU A 2 12.42 -7.56 0.10
N VAL A 3 12.95 -7.13 1.27
CA VAL A 3 12.17 -6.56 2.36
C VAL A 3 12.56 -5.11 2.55
N GLY A 4 11.57 -4.24 2.58
CA GLY A 4 11.68 -2.82 2.84
C GLY A 4 10.83 -2.37 4.03
N VAL A 5 10.74 -1.07 4.21
CA VAL A 5 9.90 -0.44 5.23
C VAL A 5 9.08 0.68 4.58
N SER A 6 7.77 0.69 4.84
CA SER A 6 6.92 1.85 4.52
C SER A 6 7.16 2.94 5.56
N THR A 7 7.37 4.18 5.11
CA THR A 7 7.52 5.32 6.03
C THR A 7 6.26 5.58 6.85
N ALA A 8 5.11 5.02 6.44
CA ALA A 8 3.88 4.99 7.25
C ALA A 8 4.08 4.35 8.63
N SER A 9 5.03 3.38 8.75
CA SER A 9 5.36 2.75 10.03
C SER A 9 5.91 3.73 11.06
N ILE A 10 6.44 4.88 10.62
CA ILE A 10 7.07 5.89 11.47
C ILE A 10 6.19 7.16 11.56
N PHE A 11 5.02 7.14 10.93
CA PHE A 11 4.03 8.23 11.01
C PHE A 11 3.77 8.64 12.47
N ASN A 12 3.70 9.95 12.75
CA ASN A 12 3.61 10.57 14.07
C ASN A 12 4.85 10.42 14.99
N LYS A 13 5.90 9.67 14.60
CA LYS A 13 7.18 9.63 15.36
C LYS A 13 8.24 10.56 14.77
N ALA A 14 8.20 10.76 13.43
CA ALA A 14 9.11 11.66 12.73
C ALA A 14 8.43 12.27 11.51
N MET A 15 8.96 13.40 11.03
CA MET A 15 8.58 13.97 9.74
C MET A 15 9.13 13.09 8.61
N VAL A 16 8.40 12.99 7.49
CA VAL A 16 8.76 12.08 6.38
C VAL A 16 10.17 12.34 5.85
N GLU A 17 10.63 13.58 5.85
CA GLU A 17 11.96 13.98 5.39
C GLU A 17 13.10 13.55 6.33
N ASP A 18 12.82 13.18 7.57
CA ASP A 18 13.82 12.72 8.54
C ASP A 18 13.91 11.19 8.59
N ILE A 19 12.87 10.50 8.10
CA ILE A 19 12.78 9.03 8.12
C ILE A 19 13.90 8.33 7.32
N PRO A 20 14.35 8.82 6.15
CA PRO A 20 15.45 8.17 5.42
C PRO A 20 16.71 7.96 6.25
N ALA A 21 17.10 8.98 7.03
CA ALA A 21 18.27 8.89 7.92
C ALA A 21 18.09 7.90 9.08
N MET A 22 16.84 7.60 9.47
CA MET A 22 16.52 6.60 10.49
C MET A 22 16.56 5.17 9.93
N LEU A 23 16.11 4.97 8.68
CA LEU A 23 16.01 3.64 8.08
C LEU A 23 17.35 3.12 7.53
N SER A 24 18.19 4.00 6.99
CA SER A 24 19.49 3.61 6.39
C SER A 24 20.39 2.82 7.34
N PRO A 25 20.58 3.23 8.64
CA PRO A 25 21.39 2.47 9.58
C PRO A 25 20.81 1.09 9.95
N MET A 26 19.51 0.86 9.74
CA MET A 26 18.88 -0.46 9.94
C MET A 26 19.21 -1.46 8.83
N GLY A 27 19.88 -1.01 7.75
CA GLY A 27 20.17 -1.85 6.59
C GLY A 27 19.02 -1.95 5.59
N VAL A 28 17.99 -1.13 5.72
CA VAL A 28 16.93 -0.95 4.71
C VAL A 28 17.55 -0.40 3.43
N ARG A 29 17.08 -0.86 2.28
CA ARG A 29 17.53 -0.40 0.96
C ARG A 29 16.39 0.15 0.12
N THR A 30 15.20 -0.40 0.27
CA THR A 30 14.02 -0.04 -0.50
C THR A 30 12.91 0.41 0.45
N ILE A 31 12.26 1.50 0.09
CA ILE A 31 11.19 2.10 0.89
C ILE A 31 9.93 2.33 0.05
N GLU A 32 8.81 2.32 0.74
CA GLU A 32 7.58 2.96 0.31
C GLU A 32 7.48 4.31 1.01
N VAL A 33 7.20 5.38 0.25
CA VAL A 33 7.08 6.73 0.80
C VAL A 33 5.61 7.07 1.03
N PHE A 34 5.24 7.19 2.31
CA PHE A 34 3.92 7.65 2.72
C PHE A 34 3.91 9.18 2.83
N LEU A 35 3.11 9.84 2.00
CA LEU A 35 2.96 11.29 1.99
C LEU A 35 1.70 11.68 2.78
N ASN A 36 1.86 12.53 3.79
CA ASN A 36 0.84 12.76 4.82
C ASN A 36 -0.09 13.93 4.49
N THR A 37 0.37 14.91 3.70
CA THR A 37 -0.36 16.16 3.50
C THR A 37 -0.19 16.70 2.08
N TYR A 38 -1.11 17.58 1.65
CA TYR A 38 -1.01 18.26 0.34
C TYR A 38 0.28 19.06 0.15
N SER A 39 0.85 19.61 1.23
CA SER A 39 2.11 20.36 1.15
C SER A 39 3.30 19.44 0.79
N GLU A 40 3.20 18.16 1.14
CA GLU A 40 4.22 17.15 0.81
C GLU A 40 4.16 16.69 -0.66
N TYR A 41 3.09 17.00 -1.41
CA TYR A 41 3.03 16.73 -2.86
C TYR A 41 3.72 17.83 -3.69
N ARG A 42 4.03 18.99 -3.10
CA ARG A 42 4.64 20.11 -3.81
C ARG A 42 6.04 19.78 -4.27
N SER A 43 6.35 20.17 -5.50
CA SER A 43 7.59 19.80 -6.17
C SER A 43 8.87 20.26 -5.46
N ASP A 44 8.82 21.38 -4.73
CA ASP A 44 9.95 21.89 -3.93
C ASP A 44 10.24 20.98 -2.75
N PHE A 45 9.20 20.61 -1.98
CA PHE A 45 9.31 19.66 -0.87
C PHE A 45 9.78 18.29 -1.36
N VAL A 46 9.15 17.77 -2.42
CA VAL A 46 9.47 16.44 -2.96
C VAL A 46 10.90 16.33 -3.45
N ARG A 47 11.46 17.38 -4.08
CA ARG A 47 12.87 17.39 -4.48
C ARG A 47 13.81 17.39 -3.27
N MET A 48 13.49 18.13 -2.22
CA MET A 48 14.23 18.08 -0.96
C MET A 48 14.18 16.68 -0.34
N LEU A 49 12.99 16.06 -0.28
CA LEU A 49 12.82 14.70 0.23
C LEU A 49 13.60 13.68 -0.62
N ARG A 50 13.55 13.81 -1.96
CA ARG A 50 14.33 12.97 -2.88
C ARG A 50 15.82 13.04 -2.56
N GLN A 51 16.36 14.23 -2.36
CA GLN A 51 17.77 14.41 -2.00
C GLN A 51 18.12 13.69 -0.70
N ARG A 52 17.28 13.79 0.33
CA ARG A 52 17.50 13.09 1.62
C ARG A 52 17.46 11.57 1.47
N ILE A 53 16.57 11.06 0.60
CA ILE A 53 16.49 9.63 0.28
C ILE A 53 17.75 9.16 -0.43
N ASP A 54 18.25 9.95 -1.40
CA ASP A 54 19.49 9.65 -2.13
C ASP A 54 20.71 9.68 -1.20
N ASP A 55 20.80 10.69 -0.34
CA ASP A 55 21.88 10.82 0.66
C ASP A 55 21.89 9.64 1.65
N ALA A 56 20.73 9.07 1.94
CA ALA A 56 20.58 7.88 2.77
C ALA A 56 20.84 6.56 2.01
N GLY A 57 21.05 6.59 0.69
CA GLY A 57 21.28 5.42 -0.16
C GLY A 57 20.07 4.51 -0.29
N LEU A 58 18.86 5.07 -0.26
CA LEU A 58 17.59 4.34 -0.35
C LEU A 58 17.00 4.45 -1.76
N ALA A 59 16.30 3.39 -2.19
CA ALA A 59 15.48 3.36 -3.40
C ALA A 59 14.00 3.49 -3.03
N VAL A 60 13.23 4.26 -3.81
CA VAL A 60 11.79 4.37 -3.67
C VAL A 60 11.11 3.41 -4.64
N TYR A 61 10.31 2.49 -4.13
CA TYR A 61 9.51 1.58 -4.92
C TYR A 61 8.13 2.15 -5.22
N SER A 62 7.46 2.62 -4.20
CA SER A 62 6.08 3.11 -4.27
C SER A 62 5.90 4.42 -3.50
N VAL A 63 4.91 5.18 -3.92
CA VAL A 63 4.36 6.30 -3.16
C VAL A 63 2.96 5.93 -2.68
N HIS A 64 2.70 6.23 -1.41
CA HIS A 64 1.43 5.97 -0.74
C HIS A 64 0.92 7.28 -0.13
N PRO A 65 0.01 8.01 -0.76
CA PRO A 65 -0.51 9.25 -0.19
C PRO A 65 -1.54 8.96 0.90
N MET A 66 -1.80 9.94 1.75
CA MET A 66 -2.88 9.89 2.74
C MET A 66 -4.24 9.89 2.03
N SER A 67 -4.72 8.71 1.70
CA SER A 67 -5.85 8.45 0.81
C SER A 67 -7.18 9.06 1.27
N ASN A 68 -7.43 9.09 2.58
CA ASN A 68 -8.68 9.61 3.13
C ASN A 68 -8.89 11.11 2.89
N GLN A 69 -7.87 11.85 2.47
CA GLN A 69 -7.97 13.27 2.19
C GLN A 69 -8.70 13.57 0.87
N PHE A 70 -8.57 12.72 -0.17
CA PHE A 70 -9.14 13.02 -1.48
C PHE A 70 -9.61 11.82 -2.29
N GLU A 71 -9.10 10.61 -2.05
CA GLU A 71 -9.37 9.46 -2.94
C GLU A 71 -10.86 9.12 -3.05
N ALA A 72 -11.62 9.24 -1.96
CA ALA A 72 -13.06 9.04 -2.00
C ALA A 72 -13.77 9.99 -2.99
N GLN A 73 -13.25 11.21 -3.14
CA GLN A 73 -13.81 12.23 -4.03
C GLN A 73 -13.53 11.95 -5.51
N LEU A 74 -12.52 11.12 -5.86
CA LEU A 74 -12.29 10.64 -7.23
C LEU A 74 -13.52 9.91 -7.78
N PHE A 75 -14.28 9.26 -6.90
CA PHE A 75 -15.50 8.50 -7.23
C PHE A 75 -16.79 9.30 -7.00
N SER A 76 -16.69 10.61 -6.75
CA SER A 76 -17.85 11.47 -6.54
C SER A 76 -18.69 11.62 -7.82
N ILE A 77 -20.01 11.65 -7.65
CA ILE A 77 -20.96 12.01 -8.71
C ILE A 77 -20.99 13.52 -8.97
N HIS A 78 -20.41 14.33 -8.03
CA HIS A 78 -20.37 15.78 -8.17
C HIS A 78 -19.15 16.19 -9.03
N PRO A 79 -19.35 16.80 -10.22
CA PRO A 79 -18.27 16.99 -11.21
C PRO A 79 -17.09 17.81 -10.65
N ARG A 80 -17.36 18.85 -9.86
CA ARG A 80 -16.29 19.70 -9.30
C ARG A 80 -15.47 18.98 -8.24
N GLN A 81 -16.11 18.21 -7.35
CA GLN A 81 -15.37 17.40 -6.36
C GLN A 81 -14.47 16.38 -7.05
N LYS A 82 -14.99 15.71 -8.08
CA LYS A 82 -14.19 14.77 -8.88
C LYS A 82 -13.02 15.49 -9.55
N ALA A 83 -13.25 16.64 -10.18
CA ALA A 83 -12.19 17.40 -10.86
C ALA A 83 -11.09 17.85 -9.88
N ASP A 84 -11.47 18.36 -8.69
CA ASP A 84 -10.54 18.79 -7.67
C ASP A 84 -9.71 17.60 -7.14
N ALA A 85 -10.35 16.43 -6.91
CA ALA A 85 -9.66 15.22 -6.50
C ALA A 85 -8.67 14.71 -7.56
N PHE A 86 -9.03 14.77 -8.84
CA PHE A 86 -8.11 14.43 -9.95
C PHE A 86 -6.93 15.40 -10.04
N ALA A 87 -7.12 16.69 -9.71
CA ALA A 87 -6.01 17.62 -9.62
C ALA A 87 -5.01 17.21 -8.52
N VAL A 88 -5.51 16.86 -7.33
CA VAL A 88 -4.66 16.34 -6.23
C VAL A 88 -4.00 15.03 -6.60
N TYR A 89 -4.72 14.12 -7.27
CA TYR A 89 -4.16 12.85 -7.74
C TYR A 89 -2.97 13.07 -8.69
N ARG A 90 -3.08 14.02 -9.64
CA ARG A 90 -1.98 14.39 -10.53
C ARG A 90 -0.78 14.98 -9.77
N GLU A 91 -1.01 15.76 -8.71
CA GLU A 91 0.07 16.25 -7.85
C GLU A 91 0.78 15.12 -7.12
N ALA A 92 0.03 14.17 -6.56
CA ALA A 92 0.58 12.99 -5.89
C ALA A 92 1.35 12.07 -6.85
N LEU A 93 0.85 11.86 -8.07
CA LEU A 93 1.58 11.12 -9.12
C LEU A 93 2.87 11.82 -9.52
N ASN A 94 2.84 13.16 -9.68
CA ASN A 94 4.05 13.93 -9.98
C ASN A 94 5.06 13.86 -8.83
N ALA A 95 4.60 13.86 -7.58
CA ALA A 95 5.44 13.64 -6.41
C ALA A 95 6.11 12.26 -6.48
N GLY A 96 5.35 11.20 -6.75
CA GLY A 96 5.87 9.84 -6.96
C GLY A 96 6.94 9.80 -8.05
N ARG A 97 6.67 10.43 -9.21
CA ARG A 97 7.64 10.50 -10.33
C ARG A 97 8.94 11.22 -9.93
N ILE A 98 8.87 12.33 -9.19
CA ILE A 98 10.06 13.05 -8.71
C ILE A 98 10.83 12.20 -7.69
N LEU A 99 10.15 11.46 -6.82
CA LEU A 99 10.76 10.53 -5.87
C LEU A 99 11.39 9.30 -6.55
N GLY A 100 11.10 9.07 -7.84
CA GLY A 100 11.57 7.89 -8.56
C GLY A 100 10.74 6.63 -8.27
N ALA A 101 9.55 6.78 -7.70
CA ALA A 101 8.62 5.69 -7.50
C ALA A 101 8.08 5.19 -8.86
N THR A 102 7.87 3.88 -8.95
CA THR A 102 7.25 3.25 -10.11
C THR A 102 5.78 2.85 -9.84
N HIS A 103 5.37 2.84 -8.59
CA HIS A 103 4.05 2.40 -8.13
C HIS A 103 3.38 3.46 -7.26
N TYR A 104 2.07 3.55 -7.37
CA TYR A 104 1.20 4.38 -6.53
C TYR A 104 0.21 3.48 -5.81
N VAL A 105 0.22 3.47 -4.49
CA VAL A 105 -0.72 2.72 -3.66
C VAL A 105 -1.97 3.54 -3.41
N MET A 106 -3.12 2.99 -3.72
CA MET A 106 -4.45 3.60 -3.60
C MET A 106 -5.34 2.74 -2.71
N HIS A 107 -6.03 3.35 -1.76
CA HIS A 107 -7.11 2.70 -1.00
C HIS A 107 -8.46 2.74 -1.73
N GLY A 108 -8.71 3.79 -2.50
CA GLY A 108 -9.97 4.05 -3.17
C GLY A 108 -10.99 4.78 -2.27
N SER A 109 -12.22 4.32 -2.22
CA SER A 109 -13.29 4.96 -1.46
C SER A 109 -13.90 4.00 -0.44
N PRO A 110 -14.46 4.51 0.68
CA PRO A 110 -15.22 3.69 1.60
C PRO A 110 -16.32 2.91 0.88
N HIS A 111 -16.50 1.65 1.25
CA HIS A 111 -17.57 0.83 0.68
C HIS A 111 -18.94 1.28 1.19
N LEU A 112 -19.93 1.25 0.30
CA LEU A 112 -21.32 1.45 0.68
C LEU A 112 -21.91 0.09 1.08
N GLY A 113 -22.41 -0.02 2.30
CA GLY A 113 -23.08 -1.25 2.78
C GLY A 113 -24.37 -1.58 2.00
N GLY A 114 -24.74 -2.86 1.97
CA GLY A 114 -26.05 -3.32 1.46
C GLY A 114 -26.07 -3.75 -0.01
N THR A 115 -27.27 -3.72 -0.62
CA THR A 115 -27.56 -4.23 -1.99
C THR A 115 -26.92 -3.43 -3.13
N ALA A 116 -26.11 -2.42 -2.83
CA ALA A 116 -25.52 -1.50 -3.80
C ALA A 116 -24.30 -2.06 -4.55
N LYS A 117 -23.83 -3.30 -4.30
CA LYS A 117 -22.60 -3.85 -4.88
C LYS A 117 -22.53 -3.79 -6.43
N ASN A 118 -23.60 -4.13 -7.14
CA ASN A 118 -23.58 -4.10 -8.60
C ASN A 118 -23.56 -2.68 -9.15
N LEU A 119 -24.34 -1.77 -8.56
CA LEU A 119 -24.33 -0.35 -8.92
C LEU A 119 -22.98 0.30 -8.61
N GLU A 120 -22.30 -0.18 -7.58
CA GLU A 120 -20.97 0.26 -7.21
C GLU A 120 -19.95 -0.08 -8.31
N MET A 121 -19.90 -1.35 -8.78
CA MET A 121 -18.98 -1.77 -9.85
C MET A 121 -19.21 -1.02 -11.17
N GLU A 122 -20.47 -0.84 -11.59
CA GLU A 122 -20.81 -0.09 -12.81
C GLU A 122 -20.34 1.37 -12.72
N ARG A 123 -20.42 1.97 -11.54
CA ARG A 123 -20.01 3.34 -11.30
C ARG A 123 -18.50 3.52 -11.24
N ILE A 124 -17.79 2.60 -10.56
CA ILE A 124 -16.35 2.76 -10.28
C ILE A 124 -15.46 2.29 -11.43
N THR A 125 -15.89 1.28 -12.20
CA THR A 125 -15.06 0.73 -13.29
C THR A 125 -14.65 1.80 -14.33
N PRO A 126 -15.51 2.70 -14.80
CA PRO A 126 -15.09 3.80 -15.69
C PRO A 126 -14.09 4.76 -15.03
N VAL A 127 -14.23 5.00 -13.71
CA VAL A 127 -13.30 5.86 -12.98
C VAL A 127 -11.91 5.22 -12.90
N PHE A 128 -11.83 3.90 -12.66
CA PHE A 128 -10.53 3.21 -12.68
C PHE A 128 -9.84 3.28 -14.04
N ARG A 129 -10.59 3.22 -15.16
CA ARG A 129 -9.98 3.44 -16.49
C ARG A 129 -9.36 4.83 -16.61
N GLU A 130 -10.07 5.86 -16.18
CA GLU A 130 -9.57 7.24 -16.16
C GLU A 130 -8.35 7.39 -15.25
N LEU A 131 -8.34 6.77 -14.06
CA LEU A 131 -7.22 6.76 -13.14
C LEU A 131 -5.98 6.07 -13.72
N LEU A 132 -6.16 4.95 -14.41
CA LEU A 132 -5.08 4.23 -15.09
C LEU A 132 -4.47 5.05 -16.23
N ASP A 133 -5.29 5.74 -17.00
CA ASP A 133 -4.82 6.61 -18.08
C ASP A 133 -4.01 7.77 -17.53
N VAL A 134 -4.49 8.41 -16.47
CA VAL A 134 -3.78 9.50 -15.79
C VAL A 134 -2.47 9.01 -15.16
N ALA A 135 -2.44 7.86 -14.49
CA ALA A 135 -1.21 7.31 -13.91
C ALA A 135 -0.15 7.02 -15.00
N ALA A 136 -0.58 6.52 -16.15
CA ALA A 136 0.29 6.24 -17.29
C ALA A 136 0.97 7.51 -17.85
N GLU A 137 0.31 8.68 -17.80
CA GLU A 137 0.92 9.98 -18.18
C GLU A 137 2.18 10.29 -17.36
N TYR A 138 2.27 9.77 -16.13
CA TYR A 138 3.40 9.96 -15.22
C TYR A 138 4.38 8.78 -15.22
N GLY A 139 4.09 7.71 -15.98
CA GLY A 139 4.88 6.48 -15.99
C GLY A 139 4.76 5.68 -14.68
N ILE A 140 3.66 5.83 -13.96
CA ILE A 140 3.40 5.19 -12.66
C ILE A 140 2.31 4.12 -12.82
N ILE A 141 2.51 2.99 -12.14
CA ILE A 141 1.58 1.88 -12.07
C ILE A 141 0.63 2.11 -10.89
N LEU A 142 -0.68 2.15 -11.16
CA LEU A 142 -1.70 2.23 -10.12
C LEU A 142 -1.91 0.86 -9.46
N CYS A 143 -1.80 0.83 -8.13
CA CYS A 143 -1.95 -0.37 -7.32
C CYS A 143 -3.07 -0.17 -6.29
N LEU A 144 -4.13 -0.99 -6.36
CA LEU A 144 -5.23 -0.93 -5.42
C LEU A 144 -4.93 -1.84 -4.22
N GLU A 145 -4.94 -1.27 -3.03
CA GLU A 145 -4.73 -1.99 -1.77
C GLU A 145 -6.05 -2.51 -1.20
N ASN A 146 -6.02 -3.72 -0.64
CA ASN A 146 -7.14 -4.24 0.14
C ASN A 146 -7.21 -3.52 1.47
N VAL A 147 -8.28 -2.75 1.67
CA VAL A 147 -8.49 -1.95 2.88
C VAL A 147 -9.86 -2.26 3.47
N SER A 148 -9.90 -2.61 4.76
CA SER A 148 -11.08 -3.16 5.44
C SER A 148 -12.33 -2.27 5.42
N TRP A 149 -12.18 -0.98 5.22
CA TRP A 149 -13.29 -0.01 5.16
C TRP A 149 -13.51 0.58 3.75
N CYS A 150 -12.73 0.12 2.74
CA CYS A 150 -12.87 0.53 1.35
C CYS A 150 -13.56 -0.54 0.49
N PHE A 151 -13.82 -0.25 -0.78
CA PHE A 151 -14.50 -1.23 -1.65
C PHE A 151 -13.71 -2.54 -1.77
N PHE A 152 -12.40 -2.51 -1.88
CA PHE A 152 -11.56 -3.70 -1.95
C PHE A 152 -11.24 -4.24 -0.56
N HIS A 153 -12.29 -4.61 0.20
CA HIS A 153 -12.14 -5.27 1.51
C HIS A 153 -12.27 -6.80 1.45
N ALA A 154 -12.71 -7.33 0.31
CA ALA A 154 -12.88 -8.77 0.11
C ALA A 154 -12.23 -9.24 -1.21
N PRO A 155 -11.69 -10.47 -1.27
CA PRO A 155 -11.01 -11.01 -2.45
C PRO A 155 -11.87 -10.98 -3.72
N ALA A 156 -13.16 -11.29 -3.59
CA ALA A 156 -14.11 -11.32 -4.69
C ALA A 156 -14.23 -9.97 -5.42
N PHE A 157 -14.11 -8.85 -4.69
CA PHE A 157 -14.16 -7.52 -5.31
C PHE A 157 -12.99 -7.30 -6.27
N GLY A 158 -11.75 -7.62 -5.85
CA GLY A 158 -10.57 -7.47 -6.70
C GLY A 158 -10.66 -8.31 -7.97
N ALA A 159 -11.10 -9.57 -7.85
CA ALA A 159 -11.32 -10.46 -8.99
C ALA A 159 -12.38 -9.91 -9.96
N GLU A 160 -13.51 -9.40 -9.44
CA GLU A 160 -14.57 -8.81 -10.25
C GLU A 160 -14.14 -7.53 -10.95
N LEU A 161 -13.48 -6.61 -10.22
CA LEU A 161 -12.97 -5.37 -10.79
C LEU A 161 -11.98 -5.65 -11.92
N ARG A 162 -11.03 -6.57 -11.73
CA ARG A 162 -10.07 -7.01 -12.73
C ARG A 162 -10.78 -7.54 -14.00
N ALA A 163 -11.80 -8.39 -13.82
CA ALA A 163 -12.55 -8.98 -14.92
C ALA A 163 -13.34 -7.92 -15.71
N ARG A 164 -14.01 -6.99 -15.02
CA ARG A 164 -14.80 -5.92 -15.67
C ARG A 164 -13.95 -4.86 -16.36
N LEU A 165 -12.79 -4.54 -15.77
CA LEU A 165 -11.84 -3.61 -16.38
C LEU A 165 -11.26 -4.18 -17.67
N GLY A 166 -10.86 -5.45 -17.68
CA GLY A 166 -10.14 -6.07 -18.79
C GLY A 166 -8.79 -5.40 -19.08
N ASP A 167 -8.27 -4.61 -18.13
CA ASP A 167 -7.05 -3.81 -18.28
C ASP A 167 -6.02 -4.28 -17.25
N ARG A 168 -4.91 -4.84 -17.71
CA ARG A 168 -3.85 -5.40 -16.87
C ARG A 168 -2.92 -4.35 -16.28
N ARG A 169 -3.11 -3.06 -16.57
CA ARG A 169 -2.36 -1.97 -15.94
C ARG A 169 -2.73 -1.81 -14.48
N LEU A 170 -3.97 -2.16 -14.05
CA LEU A 170 -4.32 -2.20 -12.64
C LEU A 170 -3.55 -3.31 -11.95
N LYS A 171 -2.84 -2.95 -10.89
CA LYS A 171 -2.14 -3.87 -9.99
C LYS A 171 -2.74 -3.81 -8.59
N PHE A 172 -2.34 -4.75 -7.76
CA PHE A 172 -2.88 -4.87 -6.41
C PHE A 172 -1.76 -4.90 -5.37
N VAL A 173 -2.12 -4.45 -4.18
CA VAL A 173 -1.31 -4.56 -2.96
C VAL A 173 -2.02 -5.51 -2.00
N LEU A 174 -1.30 -6.43 -1.39
CA LEU A 174 -1.81 -7.23 -0.29
C LEU A 174 -1.37 -6.60 1.03
N ASP A 175 -2.32 -6.09 1.80
CA ASP A 175 -2.09 -5.70 3.19
C ASP A 175 -2.70 -6.75 4.13
N ILE A 176 -1.83 -7.40 4.94
CA ILE A 176 -2.23 -8.46 5.86
C ILE A 176 -3.13 -7.92 6.97
N LYS A 177 -2.79 -6.77 7.58
CA LYS A 177 -3.61 -6.20 8.68
C LYS A 177 -5.02 -5.85 8.23
N GLN A 178 -5.15 -5.40 6.98
CA GLN A 178 -6.45 -5.06 6.41
C GLN A 178 -7.25 -6.30 6.03
N ALA A 179 -6.59 -7.35 5.51
CA ALA A 179 -7.24 -8.63 5.23
C ALA A 179 -7.87 -9.21 6.51
N VAL A 180 -7.09 -9.37 7.58
CA VAL A 180 -7.60 -9.93 8.84
C VAL A 180 -8.65 -9.05 9.53
N ARG A 181 -8.57 -7.72 9.36
CA ARG A 181 -9.61 -6.79 9.84
C ARG A 181 -10.92 -6.92 9.08
N SER A 182 -10.87 -7.33 7.83
CA SER A 182 -12.05 -7.65 7.03
C SER A 182 -12.65 -9.01 7.36
N GLY A 183 -11.99 -9.80 8.22
CA GLY A 183 -12.36 -11.19 8.50
C GLY A 183 -11.97 -12.15 7.38
N GLU A 184 -11.08 -11.76 6.49
CA GLU A 184 -10.66 -12.52 5.33
C GLU A 184 -9.26 -13.14 5.55
N ASP A 185 -9.04 -14.29 4.94
CA ASP A 185 -7.73 -14.92 4.89
C ASP A 185 -6.83 -14.22 3.86
N PRO A 186 -5.61 -13.76 4.22
CA PRO A 186 -4.66 -13.22 3.25
C PRO A 186 -4.41 -14.13 2.02
N PHE A 187 -4.42 -15.45 2.19
CA PHE A 187 -4.29 -16.41 1.08
C PHE A 187 -5.43 -16.30 0.06
N ALA A 188 -6.64 -15.95 0.50
CA ALA A 188 -7.76 -15.77 -0.41
C ALA A 188 -7.55 -14.57 -1.38
N PHE A 189 -6.86 -13.52 -0.95
CA PHE A 189 -6.46 -12.43 -1.85
C PHE A 189 -5.40 -12.89 -2.86
N VAL A 190 -4.42 -13.69 -2.43
CA VAL A 190 -3.42 -14.28 -3.33
C VAL A 190 -4.09 -15.14 -4.41
N GLU A 191 -5.08 -15.95 -4.05
CA GLU A 191 -5.84 -16.74 -5.02
C GLU A 191 -6.65 -15.85 -5.99
N ALA A 192 -7.25 -14.78 -5.50
CA ALA A 192 -8.14 -13.92 -6.29
C ALA A 192 -7.39 -13.02 -7.29
N VAL A 193 -6.26 -12.42 -6.87
CA VAL A 193 -5.55 -11.38 -7.65
C VAL A 193 -4.04 -11.58 -7.72
N GLY A 194 -3.52 -12.72 -7.27
CA GLY A 194 -2.09 -12.97 -7.09
C GLY A 194 -1.20 -12.72 -8.31
N GLU A 195 -1.71 -12.98 -9.53
CA GLU A 195 -0.98 -12.70 -10.78
C GLU A 195 -0.70 -11.21 -11.01
N ASP A 196 -1.50 -10.34 -10.39
CA ASP A 196 -1.40 -8.89 -10.51
C ASP A 196 -0.98 -8.21 -9.19
N LEU A 197 -0.58 -8.99 -8.17
CA LEU A 197 0.05 -8.45 -6.96
C LEU A 197 1.47 -7.96 -7.28
N VAL A 198 1.79 -6.73 -6.84
CA VAL A 198 3.10 -6.11 -7.05
C VAL A 198 3.69 -5.51 -5.78
N ASN A 199 2.93 -5.42 -4.71
CA ASN A 199 3.36 -4.89 -3.43
C ASN A 199 2.71 -5.69 -2.29
N TRP A 200 3.41 -5.79 -1.15
CA TRP A 200 2.97 -6.56 0.00
C TRP A 200 3.28 -5.81 1.29
N HIS A 201 2.23 -5.44 2.05
CA HIS A 201 2.35 -4.79 3.35
C HIS A 201 2.29 -5.81 4.49
N LEU A 202 3.37 -5.84 5.25
CA LEU A 202 3.63 -6.78 6.34
C LEU A 202 3.22 -6.17 7.68
N CYS A 203 2.23 -6.75 8.29
CA CYS A 203 1.87 -6.61 9.69
C CYS A 203 1.48 -7.98 10.20
N ASP A 204 1.83 -8.31 11.43
CA ASP A 204 1.45 -9.59 12.02
C ASP A 204 0.18 -9.44 12.86
N TYR A 205 -0.40 -10.55 13.25
CA TYR A 205 -1.62 -10.58 14.06
C TYR A 205 -1.68 -11.82 14.94
N ALA A 206 -2.52 -11.76 15.95
CA ALA A 206 -2.88 -12.91 16.75
C ALA A 206 -4.36 -12.84 17.14
N PHE A 207 -4.98 -14.00 17.27
CA PHE A 207 -6.30 -14.14 17.88
C PHE A 207 -6.12 -14.73 19.29
N ASP A 208 -6.79 -14.13 20.27
CA ASP A 208 -6.83 -14.68 21.63
C ASP A 208 -7.87 -15.85 21.71
N GLU A 209 -7.97 -16.47 22.88
CA GLU A 209 -8.88 -17.60 23.12
C GLU A 209 -10.36 -17.26 22.88
N SER A 210 -10.72 -15.96 22.92
CA SER A 210 -12.06 -15.48 22.62
C SER A 210 -12.29 -15.16 21.13
N GLY A 211 -11.24 -15.32 20.28
CA GLY A 211 -11.28 -14.96 18.88
C GLY A 211 -11.07 -13.47 18.61
N ARG A 212 -10.64 -12.68 19.60
CA ARG A 212 -10.38 -11.26 19.44
C ARG A 212 -9.06 -11.03 18.74
N LEU A 213 -9.10 -10.29 17.62
CA LEU A 213 -7.93 -9.88 16.85
C LEU A 213 -7.07 -8.85 17.60
N SER A 214 -5.76 -9.09 17.62
CA SER A 214 -4.75 -8.09 17.99
C SER A 214 -3.66 -8.03 16.91
N LEU A 215 -3.29 -6.83 16.48
CA LEU A 215 -2.17 -6.63 15.56
C LEU A 215 -0.84 -6.78 16.31
N LYS A 216 0.17 -7.30 15.63
CA LYS A 216 1.50 -7.56 16.17
C LYS A 216 2.57 -7.06 15.22
N MET A 217 3.74 -6.74 15.76
CA MET A 217 4.93 -6.51 14.95
C MET A 217 5.25 -7.77 14.13
N PRO A 218 5.68 -7.64 12.87
CA PRO A 218 5.99 -8.78 12.01
C PRO A 218 6.99 -9.74 12.67
N GLY A 219 6.66 -11.02 12.66
CA GLY A 219 7.41 -12.10 13.33
C GLY A 219 7.04 -12.32 14.80
N ARG A 220 6.04 -11.62 15.33
CA ARG A 220 5.57 -11.76 16.73
C ARG A 220 4.11 -12.24 16.85
N GLY A 221 3.53 -12.73 15.77
CA GLY A 221 2.14 -13.18 15.73
C GLY A 221 1.98 -14.57 15.13
N GLN A 222 0.88 -14.76 14.43
CA GLN A 222 0.44 -16.04 13.88
C GLN A 222 0.54 -16.11 12.35
N CYS A 223 0.97 -15.04 11.67
CA CYS A 223 1.07 -15.03 10.21
C CYS A 223 2.20 -15.93 9.73
N ASP A 224 1.89 -16.89 8.88
CA ASP A 224 2.92 -17.67 8.17
C ASP A 224 3.39 -16.91 6.92
N PHE A 225 4.29 -15.94 7.15
CA PHE A 225 4.87 -15.12 6.08
C PHE A 225 5.61 -15.96 5.04
N LEU A 226 6.25 -17.08 5.46
CA LEU A 226 6.98 -17.92 4.53
C LEU A 226 6.04 -18.66 3.57
N ALA A 227 4.95 -19.25 4.10
CA ALA A 227 3.95 -19.92 3.28
C ALA A 227 3.23 -18.93 2.35
N LEU A 228 2.86 -17.75 2.87
CA LEU A 228 2.21 -16.71 2.07
C LEU A 228 3.14 -16.19 0.96
N GLY A 229 4.41 -15.92 1.28
CA GLY A 229 5.40 -15.50 0.29
C GLY A 229 5.65 -16.55 -0.80
N LYS A 230 5.65 -17.85 -0.45
CA LYS A 230 5.74 -18.95 -1.44
C LYS A 230 4.51 -18.97 -2.35
N ALA A 231 3.30 -18.88 -1.79
CA ALA A 231 2.08 -18.84 -2.57
C ALA A 231 2.05 -17.65 -3.55
N MET A 232 2.52 -16.48 -3.11
CA MET A 232 2.67 -15.31 -3.99
C MET A 232 3.71 -15.55 -5.10
N ALA A 233 4.86 -16.14 -4.76
CA ALA A 233 5.91 -16.45 -5.74
C ALA A 233 5.43 -17.45 -6.80
N GLU A 234 4.61 -18.43 -6.43
CA GLU A 234 3.96 -19.40 -7.35
C GLU A 234 3.00 -18.69 -8.33
N LYS A 235 2.34 -17.61 -7.91
CA LYS A 235 1.53 -16.75 -8.78
C LYS A 235 2.36 -15.76 -9.61
N GLY A 236 3.70 -15.80 -9.49
CA GLY A 236 4.60 -14.94 -10.28
C GLY A 236 4.97 -13.62 -9.61
N TYR A 237 4.67 -13.43 -8.32
CA TYR A 237 5.07 -12.23 -7.59
C TYR A 237 6.60 -12.04 -7.60
N ARG A 238 7.04 -10.80 -7.86
CA ARG A 238 8.46 -10.40 -7.89
C ARG A 238 8.70 -9.06 -7.18
N GLY A 239 7.66 -8.50 -6.58
CA GLY A 239 7.73 -7.24 -5.85
C GLY A 239 8.44 -7.37 -4.50
N PRO A 240 8.74 -6.25 -3.83
CA PRO A 240 9.21 -6.22 -2.45
C PRO A 240 8.07 -6.45 -1.46
N ALA A 241 8.45 -6.75 -0.21
CA ALA A 241 7.53 -6.75 0.92
C ALA A 241 7.92 -5.62 1.88
N PHE A 242 6.97 -4.78 2.28
CA PHE A 242 7.22 -3.64 3.17
C PHE A 242 6.62 -3.87 4.55
N ILE A 243 7.43 -3.70 5.60
CA ILE A 243 6.85 -3.56 6.93
C ILE A 243 6.00 -2.30 6.95
N GLU A 244 4.70 -2.48 7.21
CA GLU A 244 3.75 -1.40 7.39
C GLU A 244 2.86 -1.65 8.61
N VAL A 245 3.26 -1.05 9.72
CA VAL A 245 2.64 -1.16 11.03
C VAL A 245 2.21 0.21 11.54
N TYR A 246 1.31 0.24 12.52
CA TYR A 246 1.03 1.51 13.21
C TYR A 246 2.19 1.87 14.13
N SER A 247 2.54 3.15 14.18
CA SER A 247 3.67 3.65 14.94
C SER A 247 3.55 3.49 16.47
N ASP A 248 2.34 3.24 16.97
CA ASP A 248 2.09 2.93 18.38
C ASP A 248 2.26 1.44 18.74
N MET A 249 2.51 0.57 17.75
CA MET A 249 2.72 -0.86 17.97
C MET A 249 4.12 -1.19 18.51
N TYR A 250 5.05 -0.25 18.49
CA TYR A 250 6.42 -0.41 18.97
C TYR A 250 6.88 0.84 19.72
N SER A 251 7.78 0.66 20.70
CA SER A 251 8.26 1.76 21.55
C SER A 251 9.40 2.54 20.92
N ASP A 252 10.35 1.85 20.30
CA ASP A 252 11.56 2.42 19.72
C ASP A 252 11.95 1.79 18.37
N THR A 253 12.90 2.41 17.71
CA THR A 253 13.37 2.00 16.38
C THR A 253 14.09 0.64 16.38
N GLU A 254 14.62 0.17 17.51
CA GLU A 254 15.27 -1.15 17.63
C GLU A 254 14.23 -2.29 17.50
N GLU A 255 13.01 -2.07 17.99
CA GLU A 255 11.93 -3.06 17.77
C GLU A 255 11.54 -3.15 16.29
N LEU A 256 11.46 -2.01 15.58
CA LEU A 256 11.20 -2.00 14.14
C LEU A 256 12.34 -2.70 13.37
N LYS A 257 13.59 -2.41 13.72
CA LYS A 257 14.78 -3.04 13.16
C LYS A 257 14.78 -4.56 13.39
N THR A 258 14.47 -5.00 14.60
CA THR A 258 14.38 -6.42 14.94
C THR A 258 13.35 -7.14 14.08
N SER A 259 12.16 -6.55 13.88
CA SER A 259 11.15 -7.10 12.99
C SER A 259 11.63 -7.13 11.53
N PHE A 260 12.28 -6.06 11.07
CA PHE A 260 12.85 -5.99 9.72
C PHE A 260 13.89 -7.11 9.48
N GLU A 261 14.84 -7.30 10.40
CA GLU A 261 15.88 -8.33 10.29
C GLU A 261 15.28 -9.74 10.33
N THR A 262 14.30 -9.96 11.20
CA THR A 262 13.57 -11.24 11.30
C THR A 262 12.88 -11.60 10.00
N ILE A 263 12.09 -10.68 9.45
CA ILE A 263 11.35 -10.93 8.21
C ILE A 263 12.28 -11.04 6.99
N ARG A 264 13.32 -10.19 6.93
CA ARG A 264 14.34 -10.28 5.88
C ARG A 264 15.02 -11.65 5.86
N SER A 265 15.36 -12.18 7.03
CA SER A 265 15.93 -13.53 7.15
C SER A 265 14.93 -14.60 6.72
N LEU A 266 13.66 -14.48 7.16
CA LEU A 266 12.61 -15.44 6.88
C LEU A 266 12.27 -15.52 5.37
N LEU A 267 12.22 -14.37 4.68
CA LEU A 267 11.85 -14.28 3.26
C LEU A 267 13.06 -14.40 2.32
N SER A 268 14.28 -14.50 2.84
CA SER A 268 15.49 -14.61 2.01
C SER A 268 15.52 -15.82 1.06
N PRO A 269 14.87 -16.97 1.36
CA PRO A 269 14.83 -18.12 0.43
C PRO A 269 13.85 -17.96 -0.74
N ILE A 270 12.99 -16.95 -0.73
CA ILE A 270 12.00 -16.66 -1.77
C ILE A 270 12.54 -15.55 -2.69
#